data_c7c9449217f893a3526153566e757e9f
#
_entry.id   c7c9449217f893a3526153566e757e9f
#
_cell.length_a   1.000
_cell.length_b   1.000
_cell.length_c   1.000
_cell.angle_alpha   90.00
_cell.angle_beta   90.00
_cell.angle_gamma   90.00
#
_symmetry.space_group_name_H-M   'P 1'
#
loop_
_entity.id
_entity.type
_entity.pdbx_description
1 polymer ?
#
loop_
_entity_poly.entity_id
_entity_poly.type
_entity_poly.pdbx_seq_one_letter_code
_entity_poly.pdbx_strand_id
1 'polypeptide(L)'
;MTTSEKQHNPSMRGRVNVESKLLKAACKLLAQKGPKGVSNRDIAKHAGVNHGQIHHYFGSKRGLLEAAISKLAHEHWDHTQRDGVSPLALGKDQTYILAVIRCAIDGDLELATLE
;
A
#
# COMPACT_ATOMS: atom_id res chain seq x y z
N MET A 1 30.40 8.50 8.51
CA MET A 1 30.00 8.13 8.41
C MET A 1 29.40 7.93 8.10
N THR A 2 29.31 7.69 8.03
CA THR A 2 28.68 7.37 7.76
C THR A 2 28.10 7.01 7.28
N THR A 3 28.15 6.94 7.19
CA THR A 3 27.52 6.64 6.77
C THR A 3 27.10 6.19 6.18
N SER A 4 27.19 6.02 6.22
CA SER A 4 26.71 5.54 5.75
C SER A 4 26.42 5.30 4.96
N GLU A 5 26.21 5.45 4.97
CA GLU A 5 25.85 5.38 4.17
C GLU A 5 26.11 5.12 3.30
N LYS A 6 26.64 5.52 3.35
CA LYS A 6 26.98 5.21 2.35
C LYS A 6 27.26 4.01 1.99
N GLN A 7 27.59 3.65 2.57
CA GLN A 7 27.59 2.44 2.32
C GLN A 7 26.50 1.87 1.67
N HIS A 8 25.71 2.54 1.14
CA HIS A 8 24.62 2.00 0.47
C HIS A 8 25.02 1.21 -0.71
N ASN A 9 24.54 -0.01 -0.75
CA ASN A 9 24.53 -0.84 -1.93
C ASN A 9 23.47 -0.30 -2.87
N PRO A 10 23.82 0.12 -4.08
CA PRO A 10 22.83 0.66 -5.02
C PRO A 10 21.69 -0.29 -5.34
N SER A 11 21.96 -1.60 -5.39
CA SER A 11 20.92 -2.59 -5.61
C SER A 11 19.89 -2.59 -4.51
N MET A 12 20.36 -2.52 -3.26
CA MET A 12 19.47 -2.51 -2.12
C MET A 12 18.60 -1.26 -2.10
N ARG A 13 19.20 -0.12 -2.42
CA ARG A 13 18.47 1.13 -2.49
C ARG A 13 17.38 1.07 -3.58
N GLY A 14 17.71 0.51 -4.73
CA GLY A 14 16.76 0.35 -5.82
C GLY A 14 15.62 -0.55 -5.44
N ARG A 15 15.92 -1.65 -4.73
CA ARG A 15 14.90 -2.57 -4.27
C ARG A 15 13.90 -1.90 -3.35
N VAL A 16 14.38 -1.21 -2.32
CA VAL A 16 13.52 -0.53 -1.36
C VAL A 16 12.66 0.50 -2.07
N ASN A 17 13.24 1.22 -3.02
CA ASN A 17 12.54 2.23 -3.76
C ASN A 17 11.40 1.64 -4.60
N VAL A 18 11.63 0.52 -5.28
CA VAL A 18 10.62 -0.15 -6.09
C VAL A 18 9.49 -0.66 -5.22
N GLU A 19 9.81 -1.35 -4.13
CA GLU A 19 8.78 -1.85 -3.21
C GLU A 19 7.93 -0.71 -2.67
N SER A 20 8.57 0.36 -2.25
CA SER A 20 7.88 1.52 -1.70
C SER A 20 6.95 2.17 -2.72
N LYS A 21 7.42 2.32 -3.95
CA LYS A 21 6.62 2.91 -5.03
C LYS A 21 5.40 2.06 -5.34
N LEU A 22 5.58 0.74 -5.38
CA LEU A 22 4.48 -0.18 -5.65
C LEU A 22 3.46 -0.15 -4.52
N LEU A 23 3.90 -0.12 -3.28
CA LEU A 23 3.00 -0.05 -2.13
C LEU A 23 2.19 1.24 -2.13
N LYS A 24 2.85 2.36 -2.38
CA LYS A 24 2.15 3.66 -2.43
C LYS A 24 1.11 3.67 -3.54
N ALA A 25 1.47 3.18 -4.72
CA ALA A 25 0.55 3.12 -5.84
C ALA A 25 -0.63 2.21 -5.53
N ALA A 26 -0.37 1.06 -4.93
CA ALA A 26 -1.42 0.11 -4.57
C ALA A 26 -2.38 0.71 -3.55
N CYS A 27 -1.86 1.37 -2.52
CA CYS A 27 -2.69 2.03 -1.52
C CYS A 27 -3.63 3.05 -2.15
N LYS A 28 -3.10 3.88 -3.01
CA LYS A 28 -3.87 4.95 -3.64
C LYS A 28 -4.94 4.38 -4.57
N LEU A 29 -4.56 3.45 -5.44
CA LEU A 29 -5.48 2.89 -6.41
C LEU A 29 -6.55 2.03 -5.75
N LEU A 30 -6.17 1.31 -4.69
CA LEU A 30 -7.13 0.51 -3.94
C LEU A 30 -8.23 1.39 -3.34
N ALA A 31 -7.83 2.53 -2.78
CA ALA A 31 -8.79 3.48 -2.21
C ALA A 31 -9.68 4.12 -3.27
N GLN A 32 -9.15 4.29 -4.49
CA GLN A 32 -9.90 4.93 -5.57
C GLN A 32 -10.80 3.97 -6.33
N LYS A 33 -10.33 2.75 -6.58
CA LYS A 33 -11.00 1.83 -7.51
C LYS A 33 -11.42 0.50 -6.90
N GLY A 34 -10.84 0.13 -5.76
CA GLY A 34 -11.10 -1.16 -5.15
C GLY A 34 -10.29 -2.28 -5.79
N PRO A 35 -10.28 -3.46 -5.16
CA PRO A 35 -9.42 -4.56 -5.62
C PRO A 35 -9.77 -5.07 -7.00
N LYS A 36 -11.03 -5.06 -7.38
CA LYS A 36 -11.44 -5.53 -8.70
C LYS A 36 -11.16 -4.53 -9.80
N GLY A 37 -11.12 -3.25 -9.46
CA GLY A 37 -10.90 -2.19 -10.44
C GLY A 37 -9.44 -1.90 -10.74
N VAL A 38 -8.51 -2.59 -10.09
CA VAL A 38 -7.09 -2.30 -10.20
C VAL A 38 -6.37 -3.50 -10.80
N SER A 39 -5.57 -3.27 -11.83
CA SER A 39 -4.74 -4.31 -12.42
C SER A 39 -3.28 -4.11 -12.03
N ASN A 40 -2.47 -5.16 -12.22
CA ASN A 40 -1.02 -5.05 -12.02
C ASN A 40 -0.43 -3.96 -12.90
N ARG A 41 -0.93 -3.83 -14.12
CA ARG A 41 -0.45 -2.80 -15.03
C ARG A 41 -0.76 -1.40 -14.54
N ASP A 42 -1.95 -1.21 -13.98
CA ASP A 42 -2.34 0.09 -13.42
C ASP A 42 -1.41 0.48 -12.28
N ILE A 43 -1.13 -0.46 -11.38
CA ILE A 43 -0.27 -0.19 -10.23
C ILE A 43 1.14 0.14 -10.71
N ALA A 44 1.67 -0.68 -11.59
CA ALA A 44 3.03 -0.49 -12.10
C ALA A 44 3.17 0.82 -12.86
N LYS A 45 2.17 1.16 -13.66
CA LYS A 45 2.17 2.40 -14.41
C LYS A 45 2.15 3.60 -13.48
N HIS A 46 1.31 3.54 -12.46
CA HIS A 46 1.23 4.62 -11.47
C HIS A 46 2.54 4.75 -10.69
N ALA A 47 3.18 3.63 -10.39
CA ALA A 47 4.44 3.62 -9.66
C ALA A 47 5.65 3.98 -10.54
N GLY A 48 5.48 3.90 -11.86
CA GLY A 48 6.59 4.17 -12.78
C GLY A 48 7.59 3.04 -12.86
N VAL A 49 7.14 1.79 -12.66
CA VAL A 49 8.03 0.62 -12.71
C VAL A 49 7.42 -0.45 -13.62
N ASN A 50 8.22 -1.46 -13.93
CA ASN A 50 7.79 -2.59 -14.75
C ASN A 50 6.83 -3.46 -13.93
N HIS A 51 5.72 -3.90 -14.54
CA HIS A 51 4.73 -4.68 -13.80
C HIS A 51 5.25 -6.04 -13.33
N GLY A 52 6.28 -6.58 -13.95
CA GLY A 52 6.93 -7.80 -13.48
C GLY A 52 7.51 -7.68 -12.09
N GLN A 53 7.78 -6.46 -11.63
CA GLN A 53 8.32 -6.23 -10.29
C GLN A 53 7.29 -6.57 -9.21
N ILE A 54 6.01 -6.49 -9.52
CA ILE A 54 4.97 -6.88 -8.56
C ILE A 54 5.13 -8.35 -8.20
N HIS A 55 5.28 -9.18 -9.22
CA HIS A 55 5.47 -10.62 -9.01
C HIS A 55 6.77 -10.89 -8.25
N HIS A 56 7.81 -10.15 -8.60
CA HIS A 56 9.12 -10.34 -7.98
C HIS A 56 9.13 -10.00 -6.49
N TYR A 57 8.50 -8.88 -6.09
CA TYR A 57 8.57 -8.42 -4.70
C TYR A 57 7.39 -8.87 -3.84
N PHE A 58 6.23 -9.09 -4.43
CA PHE A 58 5.01 -9.39 -3.67
C PHE A 58 4.37 -10.72 -4.05
N GLY A 59 4.85 -11.37 -5.07
CA GLY A 59 4.36 -12.67 -5.50
C GLY A 59 3.14 -12.60 -6.41
N SER A 60 2.22 -11.70 -6.12
CA SER A 60 0.98 -11.57 -6.89
C SER A 60 0.33 -10.23 -6.61
N LYS A 61 -0.69 -9.90 -7.39
CA LYS A 61 -1.50 -8.72 -7.11
C LYS A 61 -2.13 -8.82 -5.72
N ARG A 62 -2.63 -10.00 -5.36
CA ARG A 62 -3.24 -10.23 -4.05
C ARG A 62 -2.24 -9.94 -2.93
N GLY A 63 -1.02 -10.43 -3.08
CA GLY A 63 0.03 -10.18 -2.10
C GLY A 63 0.32 -8.70 -1.93
N LEU A 64 0.36 -7.98 -3.04
CA LEU A 64 0.59 -6.53 -2.99
C LEU A 64 -0.58 -5.81 -2.32
N LEU A 65 -1.83 -6.19 -2.64
CA LEU A 65 -2.99 -5.54 -2.04
C LEU A 65 -3.10 -5.83 -0.55
N GLU A 66 -2.74 -7.04 -0.14
CA GLU A 66 -2.70 -7.38 1.29
C GLU A 66 -1.67 -6.54 2.03
N ALA A 67 -0.49 -6.39 1.43
CA ALA A 67 0.54 -5.54 2.02
C ALA A 67 0.09 -4.09 2.09
N ALA A 68 -0.64 -3.62 1.08
CA ALA A 68 -1.14 -2.25 1.05
C ALA A 68 -2.16 -2.00 2.16
N ILE A 69 -3.12 -2.91 2.35
CA ILE A 69 -4.12 -2.78 3.40
C ILE A 69 -3.44 -2.83 4.78
N SER A 70 -2.50 -3.76 4.98
CA SER A 70 -1.77 -3.84 6.24
C SER A 70 -1.02 -2.56 6.56
N LYS A 71 -0.37 -1.99 5.54
CA LYS A 71 0.34 -0.73 5.71
C LYS A 71 -0.61 0.39 6.10
N LEU A 72 -1.73 0.50 5.40
CA LEU A 72 -2.72 1.53 5.69
C LEU A 72 -3.33 1.37 7.07
N ALA A 73 -3.64 0.13 7.46
CA ALA A 73 -4.20 -0.14 8.77
C ALA A 73 -3.23 0.26 9.88
N HIS A 74 -1.96 -0.10 9.70
CA HIS A 74 -0.91 0.22 10.66
C HIS A 74 -0.76 1.73 10.83
N GLU A 75 -0.71 2.45 9.73
CA GLU A 75 -0.57 3.90 9.75
C GLU A 75 -1.79 4.57 10.36
N HIS A 76 -2.97 4.04 10.05
CA HIS A 76 -4.22 4.57 10.58
C HIS A 76 -4.29 4.42 12.10
N TRP A 77 -4.00 3.22 12.61
CA TRP A 77 -4.02 2.97 14.06
C TRP A 77 -2.96 3.80 14.78
N ASP A 78 -1.76 3.88 14.22
CA ASP A 78 -0.69 4.69 14.77
C ASP A 78 -1.11 6.14 14.92
N HIS A 79 -1.72 6.67 13.86
CA HIS A 79 -2.17 8.06 13.83
C HIS A 79 -3.26 8.31 14.85
N THR A 80 -4.26 7.43 14.93
CA THR A 80 -5.38 7.62 15.88
C THR A 80 -4.92 7.52 17.31
N GLN A 81 -4.01 6.61 17.63
CA GLN A 81 -3.50 6.49 18.98
C GLN A 81 -2.66 7.69 19.39
N ARG A 82 -1.83 8.18 18.46
CA ARG A 82 -0.95 9.29 18.74
C ARG A 82 -1.72 10.58 18.97
N ASP A 83 -2.73 10.81 18.15
CA ASP A 83 -3.49 12.05 18.16
C ASP A 83 -4.75 12.00 19.01
N GLY A 84 -5.07 10.84 19.58
CA GLY A 84 -6.25 10.68 20.43
C GLY A 84 -7.55 10.77 19.68
N VAL A 85 -7.55 10.53 18.37
CA VAL A 85 -8.76 10.60 17.56
C VAL A 85 -9.39 9.22 17.45
N SER A 86 -10.69 9.20 17.25
CA SER A 86 -11.41 7.95 17.05
C SER A 86 -10.90 7.26 15.76
N PRO A 87 -10.72 5.93 15.80
CA PRO A 87 -10.34 5.22 14.58
C PRO A 87 -11.34 5.37 13.43
N LEU A 88 -12.58 5.73 13.75
CA LEU A 88 -13.60 5.92 12.72
C LEU A 88 -13.71 7.36 12.26
N ALA A 89 -12.93 8.25 12.83
CA ALA A 89 -12.96 9.66 12.42
C ALA A 89 -12.37 9.81 11.02
N LEU A 90 -13.05 10.56 10.20
CA LEU A 90 -12.56 10.87 8.86
C LEU A 90 -11.76 12.16 8.95
N GLY A 91 -10.45 11.98 9.12
CA GLY A 91 -9.55 13.12 9.25
C GLY A 91 -8.88 13.45 7.92
N LYS A 92 -7.63 13.91 8.02
CA LYS A 92 -6.88 14.31 6.84
C LYS A 92 -6.62 13.16 5.89
N ASP A 93 -6.31 11.99 6.45
CA ASP A 93 -5.99 10.83 5.65
C ASP A 93 -7.10 9.81 5.76
N GLN A 94 -7.91 9.74 4.72
CA GLN A 94 -9.04 8.83 4.65
C GLN A 94 -8.73 7.61 3.81
N THR A 95 -7.48 7.44 3.39
CA THR A 95 -7.11 6.40 2.43
C THR A 95 -7.46 5.01 2.94
N TYR A 96 -7.17 4.73 4.21
CA TYR A 96 -7.48 3.42 4.79
C TYR A 96 -9.00 3.15 4.76
N ILE A 97 -9.77 4.10 5.23
CA ILE A 97 -11.23 3.95 5.29
C ILE A 97 -11.82 3.75 3.89
N LEU A 98 -11.35 4.55 2.94
CA LEU A 98 -11.81 4.41 1.55
C LEU A 98 -11.42 3.06 0.96
N ALA A 99 -10.21 2.59 1.24
CA ALA A 99 -9.77 1.29 0.74
C ALA A 99 -10.62 0.17 1.30
N VAL A 100 -10.93 0.20 2.59
CA VAL A 100 -11.78 -0.80 3.23
C VAL A 100 -13.17 -0.79 2.62
N ILE A 101 -13.74 0.39 2.44
CA ILE A 101 -15.07 0.53 1.84
C ILE A 101 -15.08 -0.04 0.43
N ARG A 102 -14.07 0.26 -0.38
CA ARG A 102 -13.99 -0.25 -1.74
C ARG A 102 -13.85 -1.77 -1.77
N CYS A 103 -13.07 -2.32 -0.86
CA CYS A 103 -12.92 -3.77 -0.76
C CYS A 103 -14.26 -4.42 -0.41
N ALA A 104 -14.99 -3.84 0.53
CA ALA A 104 -16.29 -4.35 0.93
C ALA A 104 -17.31 -4.26 -0.21
N ILE A 105 -17.32 -3.15 -0.94
CA ILE A 105 -18.20 -2.97 -2.09
C ILE A 105 -17.94 -4.04 -3.15
N ASP A 106 -16.67 -4.37 -3.38
CA ASP A 106 -16.28 -5.40 -4.33
C ASP A 106 -16.55 -6.82 -3.83
N GLY A 107 -17.03 -6.96 -2.60
CA GLY A 107 -17.31 -8.25 -2.00
C GLY A 107 -16.07 -8.96 -1.45
N ASP A 108 -14.95 -8.26 -1.36
CA ASP A 108 -13.71 -8.84 -0.88
C ASP A 108 -13.58 -8.61 0.62
N LEU A 109 -14.37 -9.36 1.38
CA LEU A 109 -14.42 -9.19 2.83
C LEU A 109 -13.13 -9.62 3.52
N GLU A 110 -12.42 -10.57 2.94
CA GLU A 110 -11.14 -11.01 3.49
C GLU A 110 -10.14 -9.86 3.49
N LEU A 111 -10.04 -9.17 2.36
CA LEU A 111 -9.14 -8.03 2.26
C LEU A 111 -9.63 -6.86 3.10
N ALA A 112 -10.95 -6.62 3.14
CA ALA A 112 -11.52 -5.51 3.88
C ALA A 112 -11.28 -5.63 5.40
N THR A 113 -11.16 -6.85 5.89
CA THR A 113 -10.98 -7.10 7.33
C THR A 113 -9.54 -7.42 7.71
N LEU A 114 -8.64 -7.31 6.77
CA LEU A 114 -7.23 -7.59 7.01
C LEU A 114 -6.61 -6.49 7.88
N GLU A 115 -5.82 -6.91 8.87
CA GLU A 115 -5.14 -5.97 9.76
C GLU A 115 -3.64 -5.95 9.55
#